data_689dfd0e3cefbd0b332aecb557be4525
#
_entry.id   689dfd0e3cefbd0b332aecb557be4525
#
_cell.length_a   1.000
_cell.length_b   1.000
_cell.length_c   1.000
_cell.angle_alpha   90.00
_cell.angle_beta   90.00
_cell.angle_gamma   90.00
#
_symmetry.space_group_name_H-M   'P 1'
#
loop_
_entity.id
_entity.type
_entity.pdbx_description
1 polymer ?
#
loop_
_entity_poly.entity_id
_entity_poly.type
_entity_poly.pdbx_seq_one_letter_code
_entity_poly.pdbx_strand_id
1 'polypeptide(L)'
;MADAEVAFTSDSLGDNFSISVWDLGSGMQLKSYKGGNCSPRALSLLGNQYVMAAQMNKSVIHVWNVAKEQMHMKLICPGKISALASSPDGHYCVVSCGEKIYIWQVATGNLLVILARHFQRVSCLRFTDTGTHFLSGGDDNLVMTWDLSQVLSKMSFSSQQEQIATPYHTWSDHALPVTDIHCGCGGMMAHVVTTSLDQTCKLYSLGSGQLLCSFVFDCGITSVTTDSSEFNLFAGGTNGSIYQVHLYNPALKEENHFEKETPLIFRGHNKQVTSLAVSMDGALLLSGSTDCTARMWHIPSRQCTRTITHKGSVTNALILLRPAHLNDPLPKTLWPVIQQFKRHLQSSSKTSDSEHAGKSIPMVLCDKLTETSDTDDLEDEVLKVIDEYGMASDTSTSARTQELNTPEELVKEVNKLQNVNQELYQFAVDRLLCEVQQNMDLQAT
;
A
#
# COMPACT_ATOMS: atom_id res chain seq x y z
N MET A 1 20.89 -6.88 -10.05
CA MET A 1 19.62 -6.37 -9.45
C MET A 1 18.41 -7.17 -9.87
N ALA A 2 18.35 -7.76 -11.06
CA ALA A 2 17.23 -8.62 -11.50
C ALA A 2 16.95 -9.83 -10.58
N ASP A 3 17.91 -10.31 -9.83
CA ASP A 3 17.75 -11.43 -8.89
C ASP A 3 17.00 -11.06 -7.59
N ALA A 4 16.74 -9.78 -7.37
CA ALA A 4 16.09 -9.27 -6.16
C ALA A 4 14.57 -9.07 -6.35
N GLU A 5 14.04 -9.17 -7.56
CA GLU A 5 12.65 -8.91 -7.89
C GLU A 5 11.96 -10.16 -8.43
N VAL A 6 10.68 -10.25 -8.18
CA VAL A 6 9.81 -11.32 -8.65
C VAL A 6 8.51 -10.78 -9.24
N ALA A 7 8.00 -11.44 -10.26
CA ALA A 7 6.72 -11.12 -10.87
C ALA A 7 5.62 -12.03 -10.30
N PHE A 8 4.53 -11.43 -9.88
CA PHE A 8 3.29 -12.12 -9.51
C PHE A 8 2.28 -11.94 -10.63
N THR A 9 1.73 -13.04 -11.10
CA THR A 9 0.67 -13.03 -12.11
C THR A 9 -0.52 -13.86 -11.64
N SER A 10 -1.73 -13.42 -11.97
CA SER A 10 -2.95 -14.16 -11.72
C SER A 10 -3.84 -14.22 -12.94
N ASP A 11 -4.67 -15.25 -13.04
CA ASP A 11 -5.59 -15.43 -14.14
C ASP A 11 -7.06 -15.56 -13.70
N SER A 12 -7.96 -15.50 -14.67
CA SER A 12 -9.41 -15.53 -14.47
C SER A 12 -9.99 -16.94 -14.33
N LEU A 13 -9.30 -17.98 -14.75
CA LEU A 13 -9.83 -19.36 -14.71
C LEU A 13 -9.50 -20.07 -13.40
N GLY A 14 -8.26 -19.96 -12.91
CA GLY A 14 -7.86 -20.46 -11.60
C GLY A 14 -8.08 -21.94 -11.31
N ASP A 15 -8.13 -22.79 -12.35
CA ASP A 15 -8.48 -24.21 -12.19
C ASP A 15 -7.53 -24.98 -11.27
N ASN A 16 -6.24 -24.65 -11.31
CA ASN A 16 -5.23 -25.29 -10.49
C ASN A 16 -4.48 -24.28 -9.59
N PHE A 17 -4.14 -23.12 -10.13
CA PHE A 17 -3.35 -22.10 -9.47
C PHE A 17 -4.00 -20.72 -9.65
N SER A 18 -4.15 -20.00 -8.55
CA SER A 18 -4.70 -18.63 -8.57
C SER A 18 -3.66 -17.62 -8.93
N ILE A 19 -2.44 -17.81 -8.43
CA ILE A 19 -1.34 -16.86 -8.54
C ILE A 19 -0.08 -17.66 -8.83
N SER A 20 0.71 -17.19 -9.79
CA SER A 20 2.03 -17.73 -10.11
C SER A 20 3.10 -16.68 -9.85
N VAL A 21 4.21 -17.10 -9.30
CA VAL A 21 5.39 -16.27 -9.01
C VAL A 21 6.50 -16.66 -9.95
N TRP A 22 7.07 -15.68 -10.62
CA TRP A 22 8.11 -15.84 -11.65
C TRP A 22 9.35 -15.07 -11.26
N ASP A 23 10.48 -15.65 -11.52
CA ASP A 23 11.75 -14.94 -11.44
C ASP A 23 11.93 -14.07 -12.68
N LEU A 24 12.22 -12.80 -12.49
CA LEU A 24 12.37 -11.85 -13.60
C LEU A 24 13.61 -12.14 -14.45
N GLY A 25 14.70 -12.57 -13.83
CA GLY A 25 15.95 -12.86 -14.53
C GLY A 25 15.85 -14.11 -15.39
N SER A 26 15.51 -15.26 -14.79
CA SER A 26 15.44 -16.55 -15.51
C SER A 26 14.11 -16.78 -16.21
N GLY A 27 13.01 -16.15 -15.77
CA GLY A 27 11.63 -16.40 -16.21
C GLY A 27 11.11 -17.76 -15.78
N MET A 28 11.76 -18.39 -14.82
CA MET A 28 11.29 -19.65 -14.25
C MET A 28 10.17 -19.40 -13.25
N GLN A 29 9.21 -20.31 -13.20
CA GLN A 29 8.18 -20.26 -12.18
C GLN A 29 8.79 -20.73 -10.85
N LEU A 30 8.78 -19.85 -9.85
CA LEU A 30 9.31 -20.14 -8.52
C LEU A 30 8.28 -20.83 -7.64
N LYS A 31 7.05 -20.29 -7.63
CA LYS A 31 5.95 -20.78 -6.80
C LYS A 31 4.60 -20.62 -7.47
N SER A 32 3.62 -21.34 -6.95
CA SER A 32 2.23 -21.23 -7.36
C SER A 32 1.30 -21.45 -6.18
N TYR A 33 0.31 -20.57 -6.04
CA TYR A 33 -0.67 -20.62 -4.96
C TYR A 33 -2.00 -21.13 -5.49
N LYS A 34 -2.56 -22.14 -4.78
CA LYS A 34 -3.83 -22.77 -5.15
C LYS A 34 -5.00 -22.09 -4.45
N GLY A 35 -6.11 -21.85 -5.13
CA GLY A 35 -7.28 -21.32 -4.44
C GLY A 35 -8.41 -20.75 -5.29
N GLY A 36 -8.36 -20.84 -6.60
CA GLY A 36 -9.42 -20.35 -7.50
C GLY A 36 -9.02 -19.10 -8.30
N ASN A 37 -9.97 -18.50 -8.98
CA ASN A 37 -9.75 -17.33 -9.85
C ASN A 37 -9.55 -16.04 -9.02
N CYS A 38 -8.83 -15.07 -9.58
CA CYS A 38 -8.56 -13.79 -8.96
C CYS A 38 -9.26 -12.64 -9.69
N SER A 39 -9.89 -11.73 -8.94
CA SER A 39 -10.47 -10.50 -9.49
C SER A 39 -9.39 -9.56 -10.01
N PRO A 40 -9.65 -8.79 -11.08
CA PRO A 40 -8.78 -7.71 -11.50
C PRO A 40 -8.56 -6.69 -10.37
N ARG A 41 -7.36 -6.12 -10.26
CA ARG A 41 -6.99 -5.12 -9.23
C ARG A 41 -7.29 -5.55 -7.80
N ALA A 42 -7.25 -6.85 -7.54
CA ALA A 42 -7.56 -7.42 -6.24
C ALA A 42 -6.47 -8.39 -5.76
N LEU A 43 -5.24 -8.17 -6.18
CA LEU A 43 -4.03 -8.86 -5.74
C LEU A 43 -3.16 -7.87 -4.98
N SER A 44 -2.80 -8.18 -3.75
CA SER A 44 -1.95 -7.34 -2.89
C SER A 44 -1.05 -8.19 -2.02
N LEU A 45 0.13 -7.66 -1.69
CA LEU A 45 1.05 -8.28 -0.74
C LEU A 45 0.90 -7.58 0.61
N LEU A 46 0.76 -8.35 1.68
CA LEU A 46 0.63 -7.84 3.03
C LEU A 46 1.89 -8.10 3.82
N GLY A 47 2.61 -7.03 4.18
CA GLY A 47 3.80 -7.09 5.03
C GLY A 47 4.89 -8.06 4.55
N ASN A 48 5.06 -8.24 3.24
CA ASN A 48 6.01 -9.17 2.61
C ASN A 48 5.90 -10.65 3.03
N GLN A 49 4.89 -11.03 3.81
CA GLN A 49 4.71 -12.39 4.31
C GLN A 49 3.46 -13.08 3.80
N TYR A 50 2.45 -12.32 3.39
CA TYR A 50 1.21 -12.87 2.90
C TYR A 50 0.83 -12.31 1.54
N VAL A 51 0.31 -13.18 0.71
CA VAL A 51 -0.32 -12.82 -0.55
C VAL A 51 -1.83 -12.85 -0.34
N MET A 52 -2.51 -11.78 -0.70
CA MET A 52 -3.97 -11.68 -0.64
C MET A 52 -4.54 -11.52 -2.04
N ALA A 53 -5.57 -12.29 -2.35
CA ALA A 53 -6.32 -12.12 -3.58
C ALA A 53 -7.81 -12.30 -3.36
N ALA A 54 -8.61 -11.39 -3.91
CA ALA A 54 -10.05 -11.51 -3.89
C ALA A 54 -10.53 -12.44 -5.00
N GLN A 55 -11.43 -13.33 -4.66
CA GLN A 55 -12.02 -14.27 -5.60
C GLN A 55 -13.05 -13.57 -6.49
N MET A 56 -12.96 -13.81 -7.82
CA MET A 56 -13.83 -13.17 -8.79
C MET A 56 -15.32 -13.47 -8.50
N ASN A 57 -16.13 -12.43 -8.51
CA ASN A 57 -17.57 -12.47 -8.25
C ASN A 57 -18.00 -13.04 -6.89
N LYS A 58 -17.10 -13.16 -5.93
CA LYS A 58 -17.41 -13.62 -4.57
C LYS A 58 -17.01 -12.57 -3.53
N SER A 59 -17.49 -12.79 -2.32
CA SER A 59 -17.18 -11.95 -1.16
C SER A 59 -16.04 -12.52 -0.30
N VAL A 60 -15.08 -13.20 -0.92
CA VAL A 60 -14.02 -13.93 -0.22
C VAL A 60 -12.65 -13.46 -0.71
N ILE A 61 -11.77 -13.17 0.24
CA ILE A 61 -10.35 -12.96 0.00
C ILE A 61 -9.62 -14.22 0.47
N HIS A 62 -8.82 -14.78 -0.40
CA HIS A 62 -7.89 -15.83 -0.06
C HIS A 62 -6.57 -15.24 0.40
N VAL A 63 -6.01 -15.79 1.45
CA VAL A 63 -4.73 -15.39 2.02
C VAL A 63 -3.80 -16.58 2.02
N TRP A 64 -2.62 -16.42 1.44
CA TRP A 64 -1.55 -17.41 1.46
C TRP A 64 -0.34 -16.84 2.18
N ASN A 65 0.38 -17.72 2.85
CA ASN A 65 1.71 -17.40 3.31
C ASN A 65 2.69 -17.48 2.12
N VAL A 66 3.55 -16.48 1.96
CA VAL A 66 4.55 -16.44 0.86
C VAL A 66 5.44 -17.68 0.84
N ALA A 67 5.79 -18.22 2.01
CA ALA A 67 6.62 -19.41 2.11
C ALA A 67 5.88 -20.72 1.73
N LYS A 68 4.54 -20.76 1.86
CA LYS A 68 3.74 -21.97 1.68
C LYS A 68 2.77 -21.83 0.52
N GLU A 69 2.69 -22.82 -0.34
CA GLU A 69 1.75 -22.83 -1.47
C GLU A 69 0.29 -23.06 -1.04
N GLN A 70 0.09 -23.57 0.18
CA GLN A 70 -1.24 -23.84 0.73
C GLN A 70 -1.89 -22.55 1.24
N MET A 71 -3.20 -22.47 1.05
CA MET A 71 -4.01 -21.38 1.58
C MET A 71 -3.94 -21.34 3.10
N HIS A 72 -3.62 -20.17 3.65
CA HIS A 72 -3.53 -19.94 5.08
C HIS A 72 -4.93 -19.73 5.68
N MET A 73 -5.71 -18.81 5.11
CA MET A 73 -7.07 -18.53 5.57
C MET A 73 -7.94 -17.89 4.48
N LYS A 74 -9.24 -17.83 4.77
CA LYS A 74 -10.22 -17.12 3.95
C LYS A 74 -10.84 -16.00 4.76
N LEU A 75 -10.81 -14.78 4.24
CA LEU A 75 -11.46 -13.63 4.84
C LEU A 75 -12.78 -13.38 4.12
N ILE A 76 -13.85 -13.14 4.86
CA ILE A 76 -15.18 -12.97 4.29
C ILE A 76 -15.60 -11.52 4.42
N CYS A 77 -15.88 -10.89 3.28
CA CYS A 77 -16.32 -9.51 3.18
C CYS A 77 -17.85 -9.39 3.09
N PRO A 78 -18.43 -8.20 3.34
CA PRO A 78 -19.88 -7.99 3.31
C PRO A 78 -20.52 -8.12 1.93
N GLY A 79 -19.76 -7.93 0.85
CA GLY A 79 -20.27 -7.96 -0.53
C GLY A 79 -19.23 -8.46 -1.53
N LYS A 80 -19.62 -8.46 -2.81
CA LYS A 80 -18.70 -8.79 -3.92
C LYS A 80 -17.57 -7.78 -3.96
N ILE A 81 -16.34 -8.29 -3.99
CA ILE A 81 -15.14 -7.48 -3.98
C ILE A 81 -14.84 -7.00 -5.40
N SER A 82 -14.62 -5.71 -5.53
CA SER A 82 -14.25 -5.08 -6.81
C SER A 82 -12.78 -4.69 -6.87
N ALA A 83 -12.20 -4.19 -5.77
CA ALA A 83 -10.78 -3.90 -5.66
C ALA A 83 -10.28 -4.14 -4.23
N LEU A 84 -8.99 -4.37 -4.09
CA LEU A 84 -8.31 -4.68 -2.84
C LEU A 84 -6.97 -3.97 -2.80
N ALA A 85 -6.66 -3.31 -1.69
CA ALA A 85 -5.34 -2.76 -1.42
C ALA A 85 -4.96 -2.98 0.04
N SER A 86 -3.70 -3.27 0.30
CA SER A 86 -3.13 -3.32 1.65
C SER A 86 -2.18 -2.14 1.86
N SER A 87 -2.13 -1.63 3.08
CA SER A 87 -1.12 -0.64 3.43
C SER A 87 0.30 -1.24 3.35
N PRO A 88 1.32 -0.46 2.98
CA PRO A 88 2.69 -0.95 2.85
C PRO A 88 3.25 -1.55 4.14
N ASP A 89 2.86 -1.00 5.28
CA ASP A 89 3.20 -1.49 6.62
C ASP A 89 2.46 -2.79 7.02
N GLY A 90 1.45 -3.21 6.26
CA GLY A 90 0.65 -4.41 6.52
C GLY A 90 -0.37 -4.29 7.65
N HIS A 91 -0.60 -3.09 8.21
CA HIS A 91 -1.54 -2.90 9.31
C HIS A 91 -2.99 -2.81 8.88
N TYR A 92 -3.25 -2.25 7.71
CA TYR A 92 -4.59 -1.98 7.20
C TYR A 92 -4.84 -2.69 5.88
N CYS A 93 -6.07 -3.12 5.72
CA CYS A 93 -6.58 -3.68 4.48
C CYS A 93 -7.82 -2.89 4.06
N VAL A 94 -7.80 -2.34 2.85
CA VAL A 94 -8.89 -1.58 2.25
C VAL A 94 -9.49 -2.40 1.12
N VAL A 95 -10.80 -2.60 1.17
CA VAL A 95 -11.53 -3.41 0.20
C VAL A 95 -12.76 -2.65 -0.26
N SER A 96 -12.98 -2.60 -1.54
CA SER A 96 -14.23 -2.08 -2.11
C SER A 96 -15.21 -3.21 -2.38
N CYS A 97 -16.46 -2.99 -1.94
CA CYS A 97 -17.59 -3.87 -2.21
C CYS A 97 -18.72 -3.04 -2.83
N GLY A 98 -18.83 -3.07 -4.16
CA GLY A 98 -19.72 -2.18 -4.89
C GLY A 98 -19.28 -0.71 -4.76
N GLU A 99 -20.16 0.15 -4.25
CA GLU A 99 -19.92 1.57 -4.03
C GLU A 99 -19.25 1.90 -2.69
N LYS A 100 -19.17 0.92 -1.77
CA LYS A 100 -18.66 1.11 -0.41
C LYS A 100 -17.23 0.63 -0.28
N ILE A 101 -16.44 1.39 0.47
CA ILE A 101 -15.05 1.06 0.82
C ILE A 101 -15.02 0.71 2.29
N TYR A 102 -14.44 -0.42 2.62
CA TYR A 102 -14.31 -0.96 3.96
C TYR A 102 -12.84 -0.97 4.36
N ILE A 103 -12.54 -0.52 5.58
CA ILE A 103 -11.19 -0.48 6.12
C ILE A 103 -11.12 -1.37 7.34
N TRP A 104 -10.27 -2.40 7.28
CA TRP A 104 -10.00 -3.30 8.40
C TRP A 104 -8.61 -3.10 8.95
N GLN A 105 -8.51 -3.26 10.26
CA GLN A 105 -7.23 -3.49 10.92
C GLN A 105 -6.91 -4.98 10.84
N VAL A 106 -5.78 -5.33 10.25
CA VAL A 106 -5.41 -6.72 9.94
C VAL A 106 -5.16 -7.54 11.21
N ALA A 107 -4.43 -6.98 12.17
CA ALA A 107 -4.03 -7.68 13.39
C ALA A 107 -5.20 -8.07 14.30
N THR A 108 -6.29 -7.29 14.31
CA THR A 108 -7.47 -7.52 15.15
C THR A 108 -8.68 -8.03 14.38
N GLY A 109 -8.64 -7.92 13.06
CA GLY A 109 -9.78 -8.19 12.18
C GLY A 109 -10.95 -7.22 12.35
N ASN A 110 -10.77 -6.13 13.10
CA ASN A 110 -11.84 -5.18 13.35
C ASN A 110 -12.11 -4.34 12.11
N LEU A 111 -13.40 -4.19 11.78
CA LEU A 111 -13.86 -3.21 10.80
C LEU A 111 -13.80 -1.82 11.46
N LEU A 112 -12.96 -0.95 10.93
CA LEU A 112 -12.74 0.38 11.47
C LEU A 112 -13.72 1.40 10.87
N VAL A 113 -13.81 1.42 9.53
CA VAL A 113 -14.57 2.46 8.81
C VAL A 113 -15.29 1.87 7.60
N ILE A 114 -16.45 2.44 7.29
CA ILE A 114 -17.15 2.23 6.03
C ILE A 114 -17.31 3.60 5.36
N LEU A 115 -16.73 3.76 4.17
CA LEU A 115 -16.86 4.96 3.37
C LEU A 115 -17.90 4.72 2.26
N ALA A 116 -18.91 5.59 2.18
CA ALA A 116 -19.96 5.55 1.17
C ALA A 116 -20.03 6.92 0.48
N ARG A 117 -19.08 7.21 -0.39
CA ARG A 117 -18.99 8.48 -1.12
C ARG A 117 -19.03 8.29 -2.64
N HIS A 118 -18.65 7.13 -3.12
CA HIS A 118 -18.86 6.76 -4.51
C HIS A 118 -20.34 6.45 -4.76
N PHE A 119 -20.83 6.83 -5.93
CA PHE A 119 -22.21 6.59 -6.35
C PHE A 119 -22.37 5.32 -7.19
N GLN A 120 -21.25 4.78 -7.67
CA GLN A 120 -21.19 3.55 -8.42
C GLN A 120 -20.06 2.67 -7.90
N ARG A 121 -19.81 1.55 -8.60
CA ARG A 121 -18.79 0.59 -8.22
C ARG A 121 -17.40 1.24 -8.21
N VAL A 122 -16.67 1.03 -7.14
CA VAL A 122 -15.24 1.37 -7.06
C VAL A 122 -14.44 0.34 -7.85
N SER A 123 -13.74 0.77 -8.89
CA SER A 123 -13.01 -0.08 -9.84
C SER A 123 -11.57 -0.34 -9.39
N CYS A 124 -10.95 0.59 -8.70
CA CYS A 124 -9.55 0.53 -8.31
C CYS A 124 -9.29 1.18 -6.94
N LEU A 125 -8.34 0.62 -6.22
CA LEU A 125 -7.83 1.09 -4.93
C LEU A 125 -6.31 1.03 -4.93
N ARG A 126 -5.64 2.06 -4.43
CA ARG A 126 -4.18 2.11 -4.27
C ARG A 126 -3.80 2.86 -3.00
N PHE A 127 -2.78 2.37 -2.30
CA PHE A 127 -2.11 3.12 -1.25
C PHE A 127 -0.95 3.93 -1.82
N THR A 128 -0.62 5.03 -1.16
CA THR A 128 0.67 5.70 -1.33
C THR A 128 1.79 4.82 -0.79
N ASP A 129 3.01 5.04 -1.21
CA ASP A 129 4.22 4.34 -0.74
C ASP A 129 4.43 4.47 0.78
N THR A 130 4.08 5.63 1.35
CA THR A 130 4.13 5.89 2.80
C THR A 130 2.98 5.26 3.59
N GLY A 131 1.91 4.82 2.92
CA GLY A 131 0.70 4.30 3.58
C GLY A 131 -0.16 5.34 4.31
N THR A 132 0.20 6.63 4.25
CA THR A 132 -0.55 7.71 4.91
C THR A 132 -1.86 8.03 4.21
N HIS A 133 -1.91 7.84 2.89
CA HIS A 133 -3.07 8.08 2.06
C HIS A 133 -3.41 6.86 1.23
N PHE A 134 -4.65 6.77 0.81
CA PHE A 134 -5.07 5.84 -0.23
C PHE A 134 -6.02 6.53 -1.22
N LEU A 135 -6.08 5.98 -2.41
CA LEU A 135 -6.85 6.50 -3.53
C LEU A 135 -7.90 5.49 -3.93
N SER A 136 -9.06 5.99 -4.35
CA SER A 136 -10.15 5.18 -4.90
C SER A 136 -10.65 5.79 -6.20
N GLY A 137 -10.82 4.97 -7.21
CA GLY A 137 -11.45 5.35 -8.47
C GLY A 137 -12.67 4.49 -8.74
N GLY A 138 -13.70 5.09 -9.33
CA GLY A 138 -14.97 4.44 -9.53
C GLY A 138 -15.52 4.52 -10.95
N ASP A 139 -16.55 3.72 -11.19
CA ASP A 139 -17.34 3.75 -12.42
C ASP A 139 -18.18 5.05 -12.52
N ASP A 140 -18.25 5.83 -11.42
CA ASP A 140 -18.86 7.16 -11.32
C ASP A 140 -17.98 8.29 -11.86
N ASN A 141 -16.86 7.96 -12.52
CA ASN A 141 -15.87 8.88 -13.10
C ASN A 141 -15.10 9.69 -12.05
N LEU A 142 -15.29 9.41 -10.77
CA LEU A 142 -14.65 10.12 -9.67
C LEU A 142 -13.39 9.38 -9.21
N VAL A 143 -12.38 10.17 -8.88
CA VAL A 143 -11.22 9.71 -8.12
C VAL A 143 -11.16 10.49 -6.81
N MET A 144 -11.04 9.78 -5.72
CA MET A 144 -10.98 10.35 -4.37
C MET A 144 -9.69 9.95 -3.68
N THR A 145 -9.07 10.90 -3.01
CA THR A 145 -7.93 10.67 -2.12
C THR A 145 -8.38 10.74 -0.67
N TRP A 146 -7.84 9.88 0.16
CA TRP A 146 -8.24 9.73 1.55
C TRP A 146 -7.01 9.80 2.45
N ASP A 147 -7.03 10.69 3.42
CA ASP A 147 -6.06 10.67 4.51
C ASP A 147 -6.48 9.62 5.54
N LEU A 148 -5.67 8.59 5.70
CA LEU A 148 -5.95 7.46 6.58
C LEU A 148 -6.10 7.92 8.04
N SER A 149 -5.28 8.86 8.49
CA SER A 149 -5.30 9.37 9.85
C SER A 149 -6.60 10.11 10.17
N GLN A 150 -7.07 10.95 9.24
CA GLN A 150 -8.34 11.67 9.39
C GLN A 150 -9.53 10.73 9.35
N VAL A 151 -9.50 9.73 8.46
CA VAL A 151 -10.55 8.73 8.34
C VAL A 151 -10.68 7.92 9.63
N LEU A 152 -9.57 7.54 10.25
CA LEU A 152 -9.55 6.76 11.48
C LEU A 152 -9.87 7.61 12.72
N SER A 153 -9.42 8.86 12.81
CA SER A 153 -9.65 9.73 13.95
C SER A 153 -11.12 10.10 14.14
N LYS A 154 -11.86 10.31 13.05
CA LYS A 154 -13.30 10.64 13.10
C LYS A 154 -14.16 9.57 13.77
N MET A 155 -13.67 8.32 13.82
CA MET A 155 -14.34 7.23 14.53
C MET A 155 -14.22 7.31 16.05
N SER A 156 -13.17 7.95 16.57
CA SER A 156 -12.91 8.00 18.01
C SER A 156 -13.78 9.00 18.77
N PHE A 157 -14.35 9.99 18.08
CA PHE A 157 -15.01 11.14 18.70
C PHE A 157 -16.52 11.23 18.49
N SER A 158 -17.15 10.39 17.65
CA SER A 158 -18.56 10.56 17.31
C SER A 158 -19.48 9.63 18.08
N SER A 159 -20.02 10.12 19.20
CA SER A 159 -21.16 9.50 19.89
C SER A 159 -22.54 9.97 19.41
N GLN A 160 -22.68 10.98 18.55
CA GLN A 160 -24.00 11.50 18.18
C GLN A 160 -24.19 12.19 16.81
N GLN A 161 -23.18 12.31 15.95
CA GLN A 161 -23.42 12.78 14.58
C GLN A 161 -22.61 11.92 13.61
N GLU A 162 -23.27 11.41 12.57
CA GLU A 162 -22.64 10.78 11.41
C GLU A 162 -21.74 11.80 10.70
N GLN A 163 -20.54 12.02 11.25
CA GLN A 163 -19.51 12.79 10.54
C GLN A 163 -18.99 11.91 9.41
N ILE A 164 -19.64 12.09 8.28
CA ILE A 164 -19.26 11.41 7.04
C ILE A 164 -17.82 11.82 6.73
N ALA A 165 -16.90 10.85 6.67
CA ALA A 165 -15.52 11.11 6.30
C ALA A 165 -15.50 11.83 4.94
N THR A 166 -14.77 12.96 4.88
CA THR A 166 -14.59 13.73 3.66
C THR A 166 -13.30 13.31 2.98
N PRO A 167 -13.30 13.12 1.66
CA PRO A 167 -12.05 12.89 0.93
C PRO A 167 -11.12 14.10 1.05
N TYR A 168 -9.82 13.87 0.98
CA TYR A 168 -8.80 14.91 0.98
C TYR A 168 -8.86 15.71 -0.33
N HIS A 169 -8.88 15.00 -1.48
CA HIS A 169 -9.17 15.57 -2.79
C HIS A 169 -10.24 14.75 -3.50
N THR A 170 -10.98 15.39 -4.39
CA THR A 170 -11.92 14.74 -5.30
C THR A 170 -11.69 15.29 -6.70
N TRP A 171 -11.35 14.40 -7.64
CA TRP A 171 -11.16 14.73 -9.05
C TRP A 171 -12.32 14.17 -9.86
N SER A 172 -12.94 15.02 -10.68
CA SER A 172 -14.09 14.69 -11.53
C SER A 172 -13.83 15.01 -13.00
N ASP A 173 -12.57 15.02 -13.41
CA ASP A 173 -12.15 15.46 -14.74
C ASP A 173 -12.36 14.39 -15.82
N HIS A 174 -12.59 13.12 -15.46
CA HIS A 174 -12.86 12.04 -16.39
C HIS A 174 -14.32 12.04 -16.85
N ALA A 175 -14.55 11.79 -18.15
CA ALA A 175 -15.88 11.72 -18.74
C ALA A 175 -16.49 10.31 -18.67
N LEU A 176 -15.68 9.27 -18.56
CA LEU A 176 -16.07 7.85 -18.50
C LEU A 176 -15.44 7.17 -17.28
N PRO A 177 -15.86 5.94 -16.96
CA PRO A 177 -15.34 5.17 -15.82
C PRO A 177 -13.83 5.17 -15.70
N VAL A 178 -13.36 5.41 -14.46
CA VAL A 178 -11.94 5.29 -14.12
C VAL A 178 -11.55 3.83 -14.10
N THR A 179 -10.54 3.50 -14.89
CA THR A 179 -10.11 2.11 -15.08
C THR A 179 -8.97 1.72 -14.15
N ASP A 180 -7.99 2.60 -13.94
CA ASP A 180 -6.84 2.32 -13.08
C ASP A 180 -6.29 3.60 -12.46
N ILE A 181 -5.58 3.43 -11.33
CA ILE A 181 -4.86 4.49 -10.63
C ILE A 181 -3.47 3.98 -10.28
N HIS A 182 -2.47 4.79 -10.55
CA HIS A 182 -1.11 4.58 -10.07
C HIS A 182 -0.66 5.78 -9.24
N CYS A 183 -0.04 5.50 -8.11
CA CYS A 183 0.59 6.51 -7.26
C CYS A 183 2.09 6.29 -7.32
N GLY A 184 2.83 7.33 -7.64
CA GLY A 184 4.29 7.31 -7.63
C GLY A 184 4.86 7.28 -6.22
N CYS A 185 6.18 7.36 -6.15
CA CYS A 185 6.93 7.36 -4.90
C CYS A 185 7.13 8.80 -4.39
N GLY A 186 7.29 8.97 -3.07
CA GLY A 186 7.56 10.29 -2.46
C GLY A 186 6.44 10.84 -1.57
N GLY A 187 5.49 10.02 -1.18
CA GLY A 187 4.40 10.39 -0.26
C GLY A 187 3.54 11.50 -0.79
N MET A 188 3.47 12.64 -0.10
CA MET A 188 2.68 13.80 -0.53
C MET A 188 3.24 14.52 -1.77
N MET A 189 4.51 14.31 -2.11
CA MET A 189 5.12 14.88 -3.32
C MET A 189 4.93 13.99 -4.54
N ALA A 190 4.39 12.81 -4.37
CA ALA A 190 4.15 11.85 -5.44
C ALA A 190 3.15 12.38 -6.48
N HIS A 191 3.34 11.96 -7.69
CA HIS A 191 2.36 12.16 -8.76
C HIS A 191 1.36 11.01 -8.77
N VAL A 192 0.11 11.34 -9.02
CA VAL A 192 -0.97 10.38 -9.22
C VAL A 192 -1.38 10.37 -10.67
N VAL A 193 -1.39 9.19 -11.24
CA VAL A 193 -1.86 8.99 -12.61
C VAL A 193 -3.17 8.22 -12.57
N THR A 194 -4.16 8.73 -13.28
CA THR A 194 -5.47 8.12 -13.43
C THR A 194 -5.76 7.85 -14.89
N THR A 195 -6.44 6.76 -15.18
CA THR A 195 -6.84 6.40 -16.55
C THR A 195 -8.32 6.09 -16.63
N SER A 196 -8.87 6.31 -17.81
CA SER A 196 -10.27 6.09 -18.08
C SER A 196 -10.50 5.53 -19.48
N LEU A 197 -11.71 4.99 -19.69
CA LEU A 197 -12.18 4.60 -21.00
C LEU A 197 -12.44 5.78 -21.94
N ASP A 198 -12.40 7.02 -21.42
CA ASP A 198 -12.50 8.26 -22.19
C ASP A 198 -11.26 8.54 -23.06
N GLN A 199 -10.36 7.56 -23.18
CA GLN A 199 -9.12 7.65 -23.94
C GLN A 199 -8.09 8.60 -23.32
N THR A 200 -8.30 9.04 -22.08
CA THR A 200 -7.39 9.96 -21.41
C THR A 200 -6.65 9.31 -20.24
N CYS A 201 -5.44 9.80 -20.04
CA CYS A 201 -4.64 9.57 -18.85
C CYS A 201 -4.31 10.94 -18.25
N LYS A 202 -4.55 11.12 -16.97
CA LYS A 202 -4.38 12.41 -16.29
C LYS A 202 -3.38 12.29 -15.16
N LEU A 203 -2.48 13.28 -15.09
CA LEU A 203 -1.42 13.38 -14.10
C LEU A 203 -1.77 14.46 -13.09
N TYR A 204 -1.82 14.13 -11.82
CA TYR A 204 -2.10 15.05 -10.72
C TYR A 204 -0.95 15.10 -9.74
N SER A 205 -0.78 16.23 -9.07
CA SER A 205 0.03 16.33 -7.87
C SER A 205 -0.81 15.92 -6.64
N LEU A 206 -0.35 14.95 -5.87
CA LEU A 206 -1.09 14.47 -4.70
C LEU A 206 -1.26 15.56 -3.63
N GLY A 207 -0.20 16.33 -3.35
CA GLY A 207 -0.22 17.33 -2.30
C GLY A 207 -1.10 18.54 -2.61
N SER A 208 -1.02 19.07 -3.84
CA SER A 208 -1.82 20.23 -4.25
C SER A 208 -3.21 19.85 -4.77
N GLY A 209 -3.42 18.63 -5.21
CA GLY A 209 -4.64 18.18 -5.86
C GLY A 209 -4.83 18.72 -7.28
N GLN A 210 -3.82 19.42 -7.84
CA GLN A 210 -3.92 20.05 -9.16
C GLN A 210 -3.65 19.05 -10.28
N LEU A 211 -4.40 19.19 -11.38
CA LEU A 211 -4.13 18.54 -12.64
C LEU A 211 -2.88 19.18 -13.27
N LEU A 212 -1.85 18.39 -13.53
CA LEU A 212 -0.60 18.84 -14.14
C LEU A 212 -0.63 18.67 -15.66
N CYS A 213 -1.01 17.48 -16.14
CA CYS A 213 -1.05 17.17 -17.55
C CYS A 213 -2.20 16.21 -17.87
N SER A 214 -2.73 16.30 -19.08
CA SER A 214 -3.66 15.35 -19.66
C SER A 214 -3.08 14.78 -20.96
N PHE A 215 -3.16 13.46 -21.10
CA PHE A 215 -2.68 12.72 -22.26
C PHE A 215 -3.86 12.07 -22.96
N VAL A 216 -4.07 12.36 -24.22
CA VAL A 216 -5.17 11.82 -25.05
C VAL A 216 -4.61 10.79 -26.02
N PHE A 217 -5.18 9.59 -26.03
CA PHE A 217 -4.78 8.48 -26.86
C PHE A 217 -5.87 8.15 -27.89
N ASP A 218 -5.56 7.25 -28.81
CA ASP A 218 -6.48 6.79 -29.87
C ASP A 218 -7.41 5.65 -29.41
N CYS A 219 -7.25 5.15 -28.18
CA CYS A 219 -8.07 4.07 -27.62
C CYS A 219 -8.29 4.27 -26.13
N GLY A 220 -9.31 3.61 -25.59
CA GLY A 220 -9.54 3.60 -24.13
C GLY A 220 -8.36 3.00 -23.39
N ILE A 221 -7.97 3.61 -22.29
CA ILE A 221 -6.86 3.15 -21.45
C ILE A 221 -7.41 2.33 -20.27
N THR A 222 -6.76 1.21 -19.99
CA THR A 222 -7.27 0.22 -19.03
C THR A 222 -6.31 -0.07 -17.90
N SER A 223 -5.05 0.28 -18.02
CA SER A 223 -4.02 0.08 -16.99
C SER A 223 -2.94 1.13 -17.09
N VAL A 224 -2.33 1.48 -15.99
CA VAL A 224 -1.27 2.48 -15.93
C VAL A 224 -0.22 2.13 -14.87
N THR A 225 1.00 2.51 -15.15
CA THR A 225 2.10 2.48 -14.19
C THR A 225 3.15 3.53 -14.56
N THR A 226 3.92 3.98 -13.57
CA THR A 226 5.11 4.80 -13.79
C THR A 226 6.35 4.02 -13.34
N ASP A 227 7.51 4.45 -13.79
CA ASP A 227 8.77 3.97 -13.22
C ASP A 227 8.98 4.60 -11.82
N SER A 228 9.90 4.04 -11.04
CA SER A 228 10.22 4.51 -9.68
C SER A 228 10.77 5.95 -9.65
N SER A 229 11.34 6.39 -10.75
CA SER A 229 11.87 7.75 -10.93
C SER A 229 10.83 8.75 -11.46
N GLU A 230 9.63 8.29 -11.80
CA GLU A 230 8.54 9.08 -12.40
C GLU A 230 8.94 9.78 -13.72
N PHE A 231 9.96 9.27 -14.42
CA PHE A 231 10.33 9.77 -15.74
C PHE A 231 9.45 9.26 -16.87
N ASN A 232 9.01 8.01 -16.75
CA ASN A 232 8.24 7.34 -17.77
C ASN A 232 6.87 6.92 -17.24
N LEU A 233 5.87 7.20 -18.03
CA LEU A 233 4.52 6.70 -17.83
C LEU A 233 4.22 5.63 -18.88
N PHE A 234 3.65 4.52 -18.44
CA PHE A 234 3.22 3.43 -19.31
C PHE A 234 1.71 3.26 -19.21
N ALA A 235 1.02 3.37 -20.34
CA ALA A 235 -0.43 3.25 -20.44
C ALA A 235 -0.82 2.08 -21.35
N GLY A 236 -1.60 1.16 -20.81
CA GLY A 236 -2.08 -0.02 -21.54
C GLY A 236 -3.47 0.21 -22.14
N GLY A 237 -3.58 0.03 -23.43
CA GLY A 237 -4.79 0.28 -24.19
C GLY A 237 -5.70 -0.95 -24.36
N THR A 238 -6.94 -0.67 -24.72
CA THR A 238 -7.94 -1.69 -25.10
C THR A 238 -7.57 -2.41 -26.39
N ASN A 239 -6.74 -1.79 -27.23
CA ASN A 239 -6.23 -2.35 -28.50
C ASN A 239 -5.03 -3.31 -28.32
N GLY A 240 -4.55 -3.52 -27.09
CA GLY A 240 -3.37 -4.34 -26.81
C GLY A 240 -2.04 -3.61 -26.95
N SER A 241 -2.03 -2.34 -27.32
CA SER A 241 -0.83 -1.52 -27.37
C SER A 241 -0.50 -0.96 -25.97
N ILE A 242 0.80 -0.83 -25.69
CA ILE A 242 1.26 -0.14 -24.47
C ILE A 242 2.00 1.11 -24.93
N TYR A 243 1.58 2.24 -24.46
CA TYR A 243 2.14 3.55 -24.78
C TYR A 243 3.12 3.99 -23.71
N GLN A 244 4.29 4.47 -24.12
CA GLN A 244 5.28 5.08 -23.22
C GLN A 244 5.28 6.58 -23.44
N VAL A 245 5.19 7.34 -22.36
CA VAL A 245 5.24 8.80 -22.35
C VAL A 245 6.36 9.24 -21.41
N HIS A 246 7.24 10.12 -21.90
CA HIS A 246 8.29 10.74 -21.08
C HIS A 246 7.72 11.98 -20.38
N LEU A 247 7.59 11.96 -19.05
CA LEU A 247 6.94 13.00 -18.26
C LEU A 247 7.75 14.32 -18.18
N TYR A 248 9.06 14.25 -18.33
CA TYR A 248 9.94 15.43 -18.27
C TYR A 248 10.36 15.96 -19.65
N ASN A 249 9.55 15.67 -20.67
CA ASN A 249 9.78 16.25 -21.98
C ASN A 249 9.37 17.74 -21.98
N PRO A 250 10.27 18.69 -22.31
CA PRO A 250 9.96 20.13 -22.34
C PRO A 250 8.90 20.53 -23.37
N ALA A 251 8.57 19.64 -24.29
CA ALA A 251 7.50 19.86 -25.27
C ALA A 251 6.09 19.52 -24.74
N LEU A 252 5.98 18.98 -23.53
CA LEU A 252 4.68 18.66 -22.92
C LEU A 252 3.90 19.96 -22.60
N LYS A 253 2.63 19.91 -22.92
CA LYS A 253 1.63 20.95 -22.62
C LYS A 253 0.66 20.42 -21.56
N GLU A 254 -0.27 21.26 -21.13
CA GLU A 254 -1.37 20.82 -20.25
C GLU A 254 -2.21 19.72 -20.91
N GLU A 255 -2.46 19.83 -22.22
CA GLU A 255 -3.09 18.76 -23.02
C GLU A 255 -2.17 18.30 -24.13
N ASN A 256 -1.94 16.99 -24.17
CA ASN A 256 -1.07 16.35 -25.15
C ASN A 256 -1.85 15.27 -25.90
N HIS A 257 -1.94 15.43 -27.22
CA HIS A 257 -2.58 14.47 -28.10
C HIS A 257 -1.51 13.57 -28.72
N PHE A 258 -1.60 12.28 -28.43
CA PHE A 258 -0.72 11.29 -29.05
C PHE A 258 -1.43 10.65 -30.23
N GLU A 259 -1.31 11.30 -31.41
CA GLU A 259 -1.68 10.70 -32.68
C GLU A 259 -0.63 9.67 -33.11
N LYS A 260 -0.96 8.88 -34.11
CA LYS A 260 -0.25 7.63 -34.53
C LYS A 260 1.27 7.74 -34.76
N GLU A 261 1.87 8.92 -34.72
CA GLU A 261 3.27 9.14 -35.11
C GLU A 261 4.24 9.41 -33.96
N THR A 262 3.77 9.65 -32.74
CA THR A 262 4.64 10.17 -31.67
C THR A 262 4.83 9.32 -30.41
N PRO A 263 3.95 8.42 -29.97
CA PRO A 263 4.25 7.65 -28.78
C PRO A 263 5.17 6.48 -29.07
N LEU A 264 6.08 6.25 -28.13
CA LEU A 264 6.83 5.02 -28.08
C LEU A 264 5.84 3.89 -27.75
N ILE A 265 5.66 2.92 -28.64
CA ILE A 265 4.64 1.88 -28.50
C ILE A 265 5.29 0.50 -28.40
N PHE A 266 4.86 -0.29 -27.38
CA PHE A 266 5.14 -1.71 -27.32
C PHE A 266 3.96 -2.46 -27.95
N ARG A 267 4.24 -3.20 -29.00
CA ARG A 267 3.22 -3.95 -29.76
C ARG A 267 3.46 -5.45 -29.59
N GLY A 268 2.41 -6.19 -29.32
CA GLY A 268 2.49 -7.65 -29.23
C GLY A 268 1.23 -8.29 -28.65
N HIS A 269 0.57 -7.69 -27.66
CA HIS A 269 -0.70 -8.20 -27.20
C HIS A 269 -1.80 -8.03 -28.28
N ASN A 270 -2.68 -9.03 -28.37
CA ASN A 270 -3.77 -9.04 -29.36
C ASN A 270 -5.09 -8.54 -28.78
N LYS A 271 -5.18 -8.37 -27.46
CA LYS A 271 -6.37 -7.91 -26.75
C LYS A 271 -5.97 -6.91 -25.66
N GLN A 272 -6.98 -6.40 -24.99
CA GLN A 272 -6.86 -5.43 -23.91
C GLN A 272 -5.76 -5.78 -22.88
N VAL A 273 -4.96 -4.78 -22.52
CA VAL A 273 -3.96 -4.86 -21.44
C VAL A 273 -4.67 -4.62 -20.11
N THR A 274 -4.64 -5.59 -19.21
CA THR A 274 -5.38 -5.54 -17.93
C THR A 274 -4.56 -4.95 -16.80
N SER A 275 -3.25 -5.14 -16.81
CA SER A 275 -2.35 -4.73 -15.76
C SER A 275 -0.94 -4.47 -16.27
N LEU A 276 -0.27 -3.51 -15.65
CA LEU A 276 1.11 -3.12 -15.94
C LEU A 276 1.89 -3.02 -14.62
N ALA A 277 3.16 -3.39 -14.66
CA ALA A 277 4.11 -3.16 -13.57
C ALA A 277 5.51 -2.95 -14.14
N VAL A 278 6.28 -2.04 -13.54
CA VAL A 278 7.67 -1.72 -13.93
C VAL A 278 8.60 -2.21 -12.83
N SER A 279 9.77 -2.71 -13.20
CA SER A 279 10.85 -3.06 -12.25
C SER A 279 11.43 -1.80 -11.60
N MET A 280 11.98 -1.94 -10.41
CA MET A 280 12.54 -0.82 -9.65
C MET A 280 13.71 -0.15 -10.37
N ASP A 281 14.45 -0.90 -11.18
CA ASP A 281 15.56 -0.38 -11.99
C ASP A 281 15.08 0.33 -13.28
N GLY A 282 13.78 0.33 -13.56
CA GLY A 282 13.21 0.93 -14.77
C GLY A 282 13.61 0.23 -16.07
N ALA A 283 14.18 -0.98 -16.02
CA ALA A 283 14.65 -1.70 -17.19
C ALA A 283 13.61 -2.64 -17.79
N LEU A 284 12.73 -3.21 -16.97
CA LEU A 284 11.74 -4.20 -17.36
C LEU A 284 10.31 -3.72 -17.11
N LEU A 285 9.43 -3.99 -18.07
CA LEU A 285 8.00 -3.80 -17.97
C LEU A 285 7.31 -5.15 -18.05
N LEU A 286 6.42 -5.44 -17.12
CA LEU A 286 5.53 -6.59 -17.13
C LEU A 286 4.13 -6.14 -17.51
N SER A 287 3.51 -6.81 -18.46
CA SER A 287 2.15 -6.57 -18.89
C SER A 287 1.31 -7.83 -18.84
N GLY A 288 0.10 -7.73 -18.33
CA GLY A 288 -0.91 -8.78 -18.41
C GLY A 288 -2.02 -8.40 -19.39
N SER A 289 -2.57 -9.37 -20.11
CA SER A 289 -3.64 -9.13 -21.09
C SER A 289 -4.74 -10.19 -21.06
N THR A 290 -5.89 -9.80 -21.58
CA THR A 290 -7.02 -10.72 -21.83
C THR A 290 -6.73 -11.72 -22.94
N ASP A 291 -5.60 -11.64 -23.65
CA ASP A 291 -5.14 -12.63 -24.61
C ASP A 291 -4.53 -13.89 -23.96
N CYS A 292 -4.66 -14.03 -22.65
CA CYS A 292 -4.11 -15.12 -21.83
C CYS A 292 -2.58 -15.14 -21.78
N THR A 293 -1.93 -14.02 -22.05
CA THR A 293 -0.47 -13.92 -21.95
C THR A 293 -0.06 -12.81 -21.00
N ALA A 294 1.01 -13.06 -20.22
CA ALA A 294 1.79 -12.03 -19.58
C ALA A 294 3.11 -11.88 -20.34
N ARG A 295 3.53 -10.66 -20.61
CA ARG A 295 4.73 -10.37 -21.37
C ARG A 295 5.69 -9.51 -20.59
N MET A 296 6.96 -9.84 -20.71
CA MET A 296 8.07 -9.04 -20.17
C MET A 296 8.73 -8.31 -21.32
N TRP A 297 8.91 -7.02 -21.14
CA TRP A 297 9.51 -6.12 -22.13
C TRP A 297 10.75 -5.48 -21.58
N HIS A 298 11.77 -5.37 -22.40
CA HIS A 298 12.93 -4.55 -22.08
C HIS A 298 12.65 -3.11 -22.54
N ILE A 299 12.53 -2.19 -21.57
CA ILE A 299 12.07 -0.82 -21.82
C ILE A 299 12.96 -0.08 -22.84
N PRO A 300 14.30 -0.04 -22.71
CA PRO A 300 15.13 0.69 -23.66
C PRO A 300 15.03 0.20 -25.10
N SER A 301 14.96 -1.13 -25.32
CA SER A 301 14.88 -1.70 -26.68
C SER A 301 13.44 -1.88 -27.16
N ARG A 302 12.46 -1.78 -26.27
CA ARG A 302 11.02 -2.01 -26.53
C ARG A 302 10.71 -3.39 -27.10
N GLN A 303 11.58 -4.35 -26.88
CA GLN A 303 11.41 -5.73 -27.35
C GLN A 303 10.79 -6.59 -26.26
N CYS A 304 9.90 -7.49 -26.66
CA CYS A 304 9.38 -8.51 -25.78
C CYS A 304 10.49 -9.55 -25.54
N THR A 305 10.96 -9.63 -24.31
CA THR A 305 11.99 -10.58 -23.91
C THR A 305 11.41 -11.96 -23.64
N ARG A 306 10.20 -12.00 -23.07
CA ARG A 306 9.54 -13.25 -22.68
C ARG A 306 8.02 -13.14 -22.80
N THR A 307 7.39 -14.27 -23.08
CA THR A 307 5.95 -14.43 -23.05
C THR A 307 5.59 -15.61 -22.16
N ILE A 308 4.78 -15.35 -21.14
CA ILE A 308 4.27 -16.33 -20.20
C ILE A 308 2.81 -16.60 -20.57
N THR A 309 2.46 -17.86 -20.87
CA THR A 309 1.10 -18.25 -21.23
C THR A 309 0.33 -18.71 -20.00
N HIS A 310 -0.86 -18.19 -19.85
CA HIS A 310 -1.83 -18.57 -18.83
C HIS A 310 -3.01 -19.31 -19.45
N LYS A 311 -3.76 -20.05 -18.64
CA LYS A 311 -4.97 -20.74 -19.11
C LYS A 311 -6.13 -19.78 -19.34
N GLY A 312 -6.23 -18.74 -18.51
CA GLY A 312 -7.25 -17.71 -18.59
C GLY A 312 -6.68 -16.31 -18.83
N SER A 313 -7.55 -15.34 -18.99
CA SER A 313 -7.16 -13.94 -19.09
C SER A 313 -6.33 -13.54 -17.87
N VAL A 314 -5.20 -12.89 -18.06
CA VAL A 314 -4.39 -12.38 -16.97
C VAL A 314 -5.16 -11.23 -16.31
N THR A 315 -5.39 -11.31 -15.02
CA THR A 315 -6.17 -10.32 -14.26
C THR A 315 -5.29 -9.34 -13.50
N ASN A 316 -4.16 -9.81 -12.97
CA ASN A 316 -3.19 -8.97 -12.26
C ASN A 316 -1.77 -9.36 -12.67
N ALA A 317 -0.91 -8.35 -12.74
CA ALA A 317 0.53 -8.50 -12.89
C ALA A 317 1.22 -7.46 -12.00
N LEU A 318 2.08 -7.91 -11.11
CA LEU A 318 2.81 -7.07 -10.16
C LEU A 318 4.29 -7.47 -10.19
N ILE A 319 5.18 -6.50 -10.10
CA ILE A 319 6.60 -6.71 -9.82
C ILE A 319 6.85 -6.21 -8.40
N LEU A 320 7.49 -7.03 -7.60
CA LEU A 320 7.75 -6.74 -6.20
C LEU A 320 9.17 -7.21 -5.85
N LEU A 321 9.75 -6.59 -4.84
CA LEU A 321 10.98 -7.11 -4.26
C LEU A 321 10.75 -8.54 -3.78
N ARG A 322 11.73 -9.41 -4.01
CA ARG A 322 11.66 -10.80 -3.59
C ARG A 322 11.50 -10.88 -2.07
N PRO A 323 10.37 -11.40 -1.58
CA PRO A 323 10.18 -11.55 -0.15
C PRO A 323 11.28 -12.47 0.43
N ALA A 324 11.89 -12.06 1.54
CA ALA A 324 13.00 -12.79 2.16
C ALA A 324 12.67 -14.27 2.44
N HIS A 325 11.41 -14.53 2.79
CA HIS A 325 10.92 -15.87 3.13
C HIS A 325 10.36 -16.68 1.96
N LEU A 326 10.55 -16.22 0.72
CA LEU A 326 10.01 -16.94 -0.43
C LEU A 326 10.58 -18.36 -0.52
N ASN A 327 11.85 -18.56 -0.18
CA ASN A 327 12.53 -19.85 -0.24
C ASN A 327 12.73 -20.52 1.13
N ASP A 328 12.52 -19.79 2.23
CA ASP A 328 12.70 -20.34 3.57
C ASP A 328 11.46 -21.10 4.05
N PRO A 329 11.61 -22.35 4.50
CA PRO A 329 10.46 -23.18 4.84
C PRO A 329 9.69 -22.72 6.09
N LEU A 330 10.26 -21.92 6.97
CA LEU A 330 9.60 -21.48 8.22
C LEU A 330 10.20 -20.17 8.75
N PRO A 331 9.55 -19.03 8.55
CA PRO A 331 9.84 -17.87 9.37
C PRO A 331 9.44 -18.17 10.84
N LYS A 332 10.34 -17.91 11.78
CA LYS A 332 10.12 -18.15 13.22
C LYS A 332 8.97 -17.31 13.77
N THR A 333 8.69 -16.17 13.17
CA THR A 333 7.59 -15.28 13.53
C THR A 333 6.84 -14.83 12.28
N LEU A 334 5.53 -15.06 12.24
CA LEU A 334 4.64 -14.56 11.20
C LEU A 334 4.13 -13.19 11.65
N TRP A 335 4.56 -12.15 10.96
CA TRP A 335 4.11 -10.78 11.18
C TRP A 335 3.68 -10.14 9.84
N PRO A 336 2.55 -9.44 9.74
CA PRO A 336 1.52 -9.24 10.77
C PRO A 336 0.70 -10.51 11.06
N VAL A 337 0.16 -10.61 12.28
CA VAL A 337 -0.83 -11.64 12.60
C VAL A 337 -2.14 -11.27 11.91
N ILE A 338 -2.70 -12.16 11.10
CA ILE A 338 -3.95 -11.92 10.41
C ILE A 338 -5.09 -12.59 11.18
N GLN A 339 -6.15 -11.83 11.45
CA GLN A 339 -7.38 -12.35 12.04
C GLN A 339 -8.56 -12.28 11.06
N GLN A 340 -9.61 -13.07 11.36
CA GLN A 340 -10.85 -13.05 10.58
C GLN A 340 -11.49 -11.66 10.60
N PHE A 341 -11.89 -11.16 9.43
CA PHE A 341 -12.53 -9.85 9.30
C PHE A 341 -13.92 -9.84 9.91
N LYS A 342 -14.14 -8.94 10.87
CA LYS A 342 -15.44 -8.68 11.46
C LYS A 342 -16.28 -7.86 10.50
N ARG A 343 -17.58 -8.21 10.38
CA ARG A 343 -18.48 -7.57 9.40
C ARG A 343 -19.21 -6.34 9.94
N HIS A 344 -19.21 -6.17 11.26
CA HIS A 344 -19.89 -5.08 11.91
C HIS A 344 -18.90 -4.11 12.52
N LEU A 345 -19.18 -2.81 12.41
CA LEU A 345 -18.50 -1.79 13.19
C LEU A 345 -18.69 -2.13 14.67
N GLN A 346 -17.63 -2.04 15.46
CA GLN A 346 -17.77 -2.16 16.91
C GLN A 346 -18.65 -1.01 17.41
N SER A 347 -19.92 -1.28 17.68
CA SER A 347 -20.72 -0.38 18.49
C SER A 347 -20.04 -0.31 19.87
N SER A 348 -19.82 0.89 20.37
CA SER A 348 -19.50 1.09 21.77
C SER A 348 -20.73 0.65 22.60
N SER A 349 -20.89 -0.66 22.79
CA SER A 349 -21.84 -1.15 23.76
C SER A 349 -21.36 -0.61 25.11
N LYS A 350 -22.15 0.28 25.70
CA LYS A 350 -22.11 0.61 27.09
C LYS A 350 -22.39 -0.69 27.87
N THR A 351 -21.41 -1.51 28.11
CA THR A 351 -21.42 -2.38 29.25
C THR A 351 -21.14 -1.46 30.42
N SER A 352 -22.23 -1.10 31.13
CA SER A 352 -22.17 -0.64 32.49
C SER A 352 -21.38 -1.69 33.26
N ASP A 353 -20.22 -1.33 33.72
CA ASP A 353 -19.35 -1.90 34.74
C ASP A 353 -17.91 -2.09 34.20
N SER A 354 -17.23 -0.99 34.13
CA SER A 354 -15.83 -0.75 34.47
C SER A 354 -15.40 0.61 33.92
N GLU A 355 -15.35 1.56 34.82
CA GLU A 355 -14.73 2.87 34.65
C GLU A 355 -13.25 2.70 34.28
N HIS A 356 -12.78 3.56 33.37
CA HIS A 356 -11.39 3.79 33.01
C HIS A 356 -10.65 2.71 32.22
N ALA A 357 -11.03 2.54 30.96
CA ALA A 357 -10.05 2.15 29.95
C ALA A 357 -10.19 3.11 28.76
N GLY A 358 -9.27 4.04 28.64
CA GLY A 358 -9.13 4.81 27.43
C GLY A 358 -9.06 3.86 26.25
N LYS A 359 -9.90 4.09 25.20
CA LYS A 359 -9.88 3.31 23.97
C LYS A 359 -8.55 3.58 23.26
N SER A 360 -7.48 2.92 23.71
CA SER A 360 -6.24 2.86 22.95
C SER A 360 -6.46 1.93 21.79
N ILE A 361 -6.29 2.43 20.57
CA ILE A 361 -6.01 1.59 19.43
C ILE A 361 -4.69 0.92 19.78
N PRO A 362 -4.60 -0.41 19.91
CA PRO A 362 -3.32 -1.04 20.16
C PRO A 362 -2.43 -0.79 18.95
N MET A 363 -1.56 0.21 19.05
CA MET A 363 -0.42 0.33 18.18
C MET A 363 0.54 -0.74 18.61
N VAL A 364 0.65 -1.78 17.82
CA VAL A 364 1.75 -2.71 17.97
C VAL A 364 2.96 -2.02 17.37
N LEU A 365 3.83 -1.52 18.22
CA LEU A 365 5.14 -1.05 17.81
C LEU A 365 5.86 -2.20 17.13
N CYS A 366 6.26 -1.97 15.91
CA CYS A 366 7.07 -2.91 15.16
C CYS A 366 8.49 -2.77 15.68
N ASP A 367 8.93 -3.67 16.55
CA ASP A 367 10.35 -3.85 16.85
C ASP A 367 11.07 -4.37 15.61
N LYS A 368 11.28 -3.49 14.66
CA LYS A 368 12.31 -3.62 13.63
C LYS A 368 13.48 -2.75 14.01
N LEU A 369 14.10 -3.06 15.12
CA LEU A 369 15.52 -2.79 15.28
C LEU A 369 16.23 -4.07 14.85
N THR A 370 16.72 -4.00 13.66
CA THR A 370 17.77 -4.76 13.02
C THR A 370 18.72 -5.45 13.98
N GLU A 371 18.86 -6.75 13.81
CA GLU A 371 20.06 -7.48 14.23
C GLU A 371 21.26 -6.91 13.45
N THR A 372 21.86 -5.86 13.99
CA THR A 372 23.26 -5.56 13.78
C THR A 372 23.95 -5.79 15.12
N SER A 373 24.97 -6.58 15.10
CA SER A 373 25.74 -7.16 16.19
C SER A 373 26.53 -6.18 17.07
N ASP A 374 26.06 -4.93 17.21
CA ASP A 374 26.75 -3.88 17.97
C ASP A 374 25.85 -3.13 18.96
N THR A 375 24.65 -3.70 19.32
CA THR A 375 23.67 -3.02 20.16
C THR A 375 23.66 -3.49 21.62
N ASP A 376 24.39 -4.53 21.98
CA ASP A 376 24.42 -5.03 23.37
C ASP A 376 25.00 -4.00 24.34
N ASP A 377 25.97 -3.16 23.89
CA ASP A 377 26.57 -2.12 24.70
C ASP A 377 25.64 -0.90 24.95
N LEU A 378 24.66 -0.68 24.06
CA LEU A 378 23.72 0.44 24.15
C LEU A 378 22.54 0.17 25.08
N GLU A 379 22.06 -1.08 25.13
CA GLU A 379 20.98 -1.47 26.07
C GLU A 379 21.47 -1.41 27.51
N ASP A 380 22.72 -1.80 27.77
CA ASP A 380 23.31 -1.75 29.10
C ASP A 380 23.54 -0.30 29.58
N GLU A 381 23.86 0.65 28.70
CA GLU A 381 24.01 2.06 29.05
C GLU A 381 22.66 2.74 29.33
N VAL A 382 21.63 2.42 28.52
CA VAL A 382 20.26 2.93 28.73
C VAL A 382 19.67 2.38 30.01
N LEU A 383 19.90 1.12 30.34
CA LEU A 383 19.46 0.51 31.62
C LEU A 383 20.15 1.15 32.81
N LYS A 384 21.45 1.47 32.71
CA LYS A 384 22.17 2.20 33.79
C LYS A 384 21.61 3.61 34.05
N VAL A 385 21.24 4.30 32.97
CA VAL A 385 20.61 5.64 33.08
C VAL A 385 19.23 5.54 33.73
N ILE A 386 18.44 4.49 33.38
CA ILE A 386 17.13 4.26 33.99
C ILE A 386 17.25 3.94 35.49
N ASP A 387 18.23 3.14 35.87
CA ASP A 387 18.48 2.81 37.28
C ASP A 387 19.02 4.01 38.08
N GLU A 388 19.84 4.86 37.46
CA GLU A 388 20.41 6.05 38.10
C GLU A 388 19.36 7.13 38.39
N TYR A 389 18.31 7.20 37.52
CA TYR A 389 17.20 8.15 37.72
C TYR A 389 16.00 7.57 38.47
N GLY A 390 16.10 6.35 39.02
CA GLY A 390 15.10 5.77 39.91
C GLY A 390 13.76 5.45 39.28
N MET A 391 13.73 5.21 37.95
CA MET A 391 12.58 4.65 37.28
C MET A 391 12.66 3.11 37.31
N ALA A 392 12.67 2.53 38.49
CA ALA A 392 12.58 1.11 38.66
C ALA A 392 11.22 0.62 38.13
N SER A 393 11.26 -0.27 37.14
CA SER A 393 10.08 -1.01 36.71
C SER A 393 9.68 -1.98 37.81
N ASP A 394 8.85 -1.54 38.75
CA ASP A 394 8.12 -2.44 39.61
C ASP A 394 7.07 -3.19 38.82
N THR A 395 7.47 -4.32 38.28
CA THR A 395 6.56 -5.39 37.88
C THR A 395 6.05 -6.11 39.12
N SER A 396 5.16 -5.49 39.85
CA SER A 396 4.20 -6.17 40.72
C SER A 396 3.07 -5.24 41.14
N THR A 397 1.96 -5.42 40.46
CA THR A 397 0.58 -5.39 40.96
C THR A 397 0.22 -4.39 42.08
N SER A 398 -0.81 -3.71 41.75
CA SER A 398 -1.85 -3.15 42.60
C SER A 398 -1.68 -1.74 43.12
N ALA A 399 -2.50 -0.89 42.55
CA ALA A 399 -3.27 0.15 43.20
C ALA A 399 -2.50 1.11 44.13
N ARG A 400 -2.05 2.21 43.53
CA ARG A 400 -2.18 3.53 44.14
C ARG A 400 -2.21 4.60 43.04
N THR A 401 -3.34 4.72 42.36
CA THR A 401 -3.78 5.99 41.79
C THR A 401 -4.05 6.93 42.99
N GLN A 402 -3.03 7.65 43.40
CA GLN A 402 -3.27 8.89 44.16
C GLN A 402 -3.86 9.85 43.12
N GLU A 403 -5.14 10.14 43.27
CA GLU A 403 -5.79 11.26 42.63
C GLU A 403 -5.05 12.53 43.06
N LEU A 404 -4.29 13.13 42.16
CA LEU A 404 -3.74 14.47 42.29
C LEU A 404 -4.93 15.43 42.15
N ASN A 405 -5.53 15.75 43.30
CA ASN A 405 -6.79 16.51 43.37
C ASN A 405 -6.59 18.03 43.48
N THR A 406 -5.35 18.53 43.38
CA THR A 406 -5.11 19.97 43.42
C THR A 406 -4.39 20.48 42.17
N PRO A 407 -4.81 21.65 41.62
CA PRO A 407 -4.15 22.26 40.48
C PRO A 407 -2.67 22.55 40.67
N GLU A 408 -2.24 22.77 41.92
CA GLU A 408 -0.85 23.04 42.26
C GLU A 408 0.07 21.83 42.18
N GLU A 409 -0.44 20.63 42.44
CA GLU A 409 0.31 19.37 42.27
C GLU A 409 0.47 18.99 40.80
N LEU A 410 -0.55 19.21 40.01
CA LEU A 410 -0.48 19.05 38.57
C LEU A 410 0.56 19.98 37.92
N VAL A 411 0.62 21.23 38.36
CA VAL A 411 1.63 22.20 37.87
C VAL A 411 3.04 21.74 38.22
N LYS A 412 3.26 21.21 39.41
CA LYS A 412 4.57 20.68 39.84
C LYS A 412 4.99 19.47 39.00
N GLU A 413 4.04 18.55 38.69
CA GLU A 413 4.32 17.38 37.89
C GLU A 413 4.59 17.77 36.42
N VAL A 414 3.86 18.74 35.87
CA VAL A 414 4.11 19.28 34.52
C VAL A 414 5.50 19.92 34.44
N ASN A 415 5.87 20.72 35.43
CA ASN A 415 7.20 21.35 35.49
C ASN A 415 8.33 20.31 35.61
N LYS A 416 8.13 19.25 36.38
CA LYS A 416 9.06 18.12 36.47
C LYS A 416 9.25 17.41 35.14
N LEU A 417 8.16 17.10 34.47
CA LEU A 417 8.19 16.47 33.14
C LEU A 417 8.82 17.37 32.08
N GLN A 418 8.61 18.68 32.15
CA GLN A 418 9.25 19.64 31.24
C GLN A 418 10.76 19.67 31.44
N ASN A 419 11.24 19.65 32.71
CA ASN A 419 12.68 19.61 33.02
C ASN A 419 13.33 18.32 32.50
N VAL A 420 12.70 17.16 32.74
CA VAL A 420 13.20 15.87 32.22
C VAL A 420 13.26 15.87 30.68
N ASN A 421 12.24 16.40 30.02
CA ASN A 421 12.27 16.52 28.57
C ASN A 421 13.36 17.45 28.03
N GLN A 422 13.65 18.53 28.78
CA GLN A 422 14.71 19.46 28.41
C GLN A 422 16.11 18.83 28.58
N GLU A 423 16.31 18.06 29.65
CA GLU A 423 17.55 17.30 29.87
C GLU A 423 17.76 16.21 28.82
N LEU A 424 16.72 15.45 28.50
CA LEU A 424 16.76 14.47 27.42
C LEU A 424 17.08 15.10 26.05
N TYR A 425 16.50 16.26 25.79
CA TYR A 425 16.78 16.99 24.54
C TYR A 425 18.23 17.44 24.47
N GLN A 426 18.76 17.99 25.59
CA GLN A 426 20.16 18.41 25.67
C GLN A 426 21.12 17.23 25.48
N PHE A 427 20.86 16.11 26.14
CA PHE A 427 21.62 14.87 25.96
C PHE A 427 21.64 14.39 24.51
N ALA A 428 20.47 14.39 23.82
CA ALA A 428 20.38 14.01 22.43
C ALA A 428 21.16 14.94 21.48
N VAL A 429 21.12 16.25 21.74
CA VAL A 429 21.88 17.25 20.98
C VAL A 429 23.39 17.09 21.19
N ASP A 430 23.85 16.91 22.43
CA ASP A 430 25.26 16.75 22.75
C ASP A 430 25.83 15.47 22.12
N ARG A 431 25.04 14.39 22.06
CA ARG A 431 25.43 13.13 21.41
C ARG A 431 25.55 13.28 19.90
N LEU A 432 24.56 13.94 19.26
CA LEU A 432 24.63 14.24 17.83
C LEU A 432 25.83 15.11 17.47
N LEU A 433 26.17 16.08 18.31
CA LEU A 433 27.36 16.92 18.11
C LEU A 433 28.66 16.11 18.26
N CYS A 434 28.74 15.17 19.21
CA CYS A 434 29.88 14.26 19.33
C CYS A 434 30.03 13.34 18.11
N GLU A 435 28.95 12.77 17.59
CA GLU A 435 28.99 11.93 16.39
C GLU A 435 29.42 12.72 15.14
N VAL A 436 28.94 13.95 14.99
CA VAL A 436 29.35 14.83 13.91
C VAL A 436 30.84 15.17 14.00
N GLN A 437 31.33 15.43 15.22
CA GLN A 437 32.74 15.73 15.46
C GLN A 437 33.65 14.53 15.16
N GLN A 438 33.27 13.33 15.61
CA GLN A 438 34.00 12.09 15.29
C GLN A 438 34.01 11.78 13.79
N ASN A 439 32.91 12.03 13.09
CA ASN A 439 32.87 11.84 11.62
C ASN A 439 33.69 12.89 10.86
N MET A 440 33.83 14.10 11.37
CA MET A 440 34.72 15.11 10.80
C MET A 440 36.22 14.79 11.02
N ASP A 441 36.59 14.24 12.16
CA ASP A 441 37.95 13.83 12.46
C ASP A 441 38.39 12.59 11.67
N LEU A 442 37.44 11.69 11.34
CA LEU A 442 37.68 10.54 10.47
C LEU A 442 37.82 10.91 8.97
N GLN A 443 37.32 12.07 8.56
CA GLN A 443 37.50 12.57 7.18
C GLN A 443 38.77 13.45 7.01
N ALA A 444 39.44 13.81 8.11
CA ALA A 444 40.64 14.63 8.12
C ALA A 444 41.93 13.82 8.27
N THR A 445 41.82 12.50 8.44
CA THR A 445 42.93 11.53 8.41
C THR A 445 42.84 10.69 7.12
#